data_548e6af0a6076f1036122a41eb77606d
#
_entry.id   548e6af0a6076f1036122a41eb77606d
#
_cell.length_a   1.000
_cell.length_b   1.000
_cell.length_c   1.000
_cell.angle_alpha   90.00
_cell.angle_beta   90.00
_cell.angle_gamma   90.00
#
_symmetry.space_group_name_H-M   'P 1'
#
loop_
_entity.id
_entity.type
_entity.pdbx_description
1 polymer ?
#
loop_
_entity_poly.entity_id
_entity_poly.type
_entity_poly.pdbx_seq_one_letter_code
_entity_poly.pdbx_strand_id
1 'polypeptide(L)'
;ITARQSLKRPLFVEVGSTEKEWNDPVAARAVALSVLCADPAGVIPLAGFGGTHYAARETEIALTTRGAFGHIAHSRDISGLNADMVRLMAEKSGAVAVYVDRKAVTTDENARLDRAFCECGLVRLTEGDLHHMGALSWSTYLSFLSLAGKIDPGSQVSLHRFLSDGRPKLIEIPGDLLEETLKTNEKRFTTGLGELPLAHLSTGKRAVLPVFIALEENCPDVLNDLISLCVTTLSSEEHIAIEGDHLIIRKMRLDPIKARELGIPKGPLLGVLMKGRNVNVDGREITPEMVRVRDEKKSTSRDWRITYEINC
;
A
#
# COMPACT_ATOMS: atom_id res chain seq x y z
N ILE A 1 -5.64 32.09 -30.68
CA ILE A 1 -5.85 33.07 -29.59
C ILE A 1 -4.72 32.88 -28.62
N THR A 2 -3.73 33.76 -28.68
CA THR A 2 -2.59 33.78 -27.75
C THR A 2 -3.11 34.15 -26.37
N ALA A 3 -3.04 33.25 -25.42
CA ALA A 3 -3.38 33.49 -24.02
C ALA A 3 -2.40 34.53 -23.44
N ARG A 4 -2.74 35.80 -23.53
CA ARG A 4 -2.06 36.87 -22.79
C ARG A 4 -2.42 36.76 -21.33
N GLN A 5 -1.40 36.49 -20.50
CA GLN A 5 -1.30 36.84 -19.07
C GLN A 5 -2.63 36.91 -18.30
N SER A 6 -3.40 35.85 -18.28
CA SER A 6 -4.43 35.67 -17.26
C SER A 6 -3.75 35.22 -15.99
N LEU A 7 -3.95 35.88 -14.87
CA LEU A 7 -3.60 35.45 -13.52
C LEU A 7 -4.31 34.13 -13.13
N LYS A 8 -5.24 33.66 -13.97
CA LYS A 8 -5.99 32.42 -13.84
C LYS A 8 -5.36 31.35 -14.73
N ARG A 9 -5.34 30.12 -14.30
CA ARG A 9 -4.82 28.97 -15.04
C ARG A 9 -5.75 28.66 -16.22
N PRO A 10 -5.29 28.75 -17.49
CA PRO A 10 -6.13 28.41 -18.63
C PRO A 10 -6.33 26.91 -18.73
N LEU A 11 -7.51 26.49 -19.16
CA LEU A 11 -7.85 25.12 -19.50
C LEU A 11 -8.22 25.07 -20.98
N PHE A 12 -7.61 24.12 -21.72
CA PHE A 12 -8.03 23.78 -23.06
C PHE A 12 -9.02 22.64 -23.02
N VAL A 13 -10.12 22.79 -23.75
CA VAL A 13 -11.12 21.71 -23.93
C VAL A 13 -11.30 21.56 -25.45
N GLU A 14 -11.00 20.38 -25.95
CA GLU A 14 -11.12 20.03 -27.36
C GLU A 14 -12.00 18.81 -27.57
N VAL A 15 -12.67 18.77 -28.72
CA VAL A 15 -13.37 17.58 -29.19
C VAL A 15 -13.12 17.41 -30.68
N GLY A 16 -12.54 16.25 -31.04
CA GLY A 16 -12.21 15.92 -32.42
C GLY A 16 -11.21 16.88 -33.08
N SER A 17 -10.78 16.53 -34.29
CA SER A 17 -9.80 17.29 -35.07
C SER A 17 -10.17 17.40 -36.55
N THR A 18 -11.40 17.04 -36.92
CA THR A 18 -11.87 17.10 -38.31
C THR A 18 -13.09 17.99 -38.44
N GLU A 19 -13.39 18.41 -39.68
CA GLU A 19 -14.59 19.22 -39.97
C GLU A 19 -15.89 18.56 -39.53
N LYS A 20 -15.92 17.23 -39.46
CA LYS A 20 -17.09 16.48 -39.01
C LYS A 20 -17.41 16.77 -37.56
N GLU A 21 -16.42 16.68 -36.67
CA GLU A 21 -16.60 16.95 -35.23
C GLU A 21 -16.79 18.42 -34.95
N TRP A 22 -16.14 19.31 -35.71
CA TRP A 22 -16.27 20.78 -35.55
C TRP A 22 -17.69 21.29 -35.89
N ASN A 23 -18.39 20.57 -36.77
CA ASN A 23 -19.76 20.91 -37.16
C ASN A 23 -20.82 20.05 -36.45
N ASP A 24 -20.43 19.17 -35.51
CA ASP A 24 -21.36 18.33 -34.79
C ASP A 24 -21.94 19.07 -33.55
N PRO A 25 -23.23 19.38 -33.55
CA PRO A 25 -23.86 20.07 -32.42
C PRO A 25 -23.91 19.24 -31.15
N VAL A 26 -23.89 17.90 -31.25
CA VAL A 26 -23.84 16.98 -30.09
C VAL A 26 -22.47 17.07 -29.42
N ALA A 27 -21.40 17.06 -30.22
CA ALA A 27 -20.04 17.24 -29.74
C ALA A 27 -19.86 18.63 -29.08
N ALA A 28 -20.32 19.70 -29.73
CA ALA A 28 -20.27 21.04 -29.18
C ALA A 28 -21.04 21.16 -27.84
N ARG A 29 -22.23 20.54 -27.76
CA ARG A 29 -23.01 20.48 -26.51
C ARG A 29 -22.28 19.71 -25.40
N ALA A 30 -21.64 18.58 -25.72
CA ALA A 30 -20.86 17.79 -24.77
C ALA A 30 -19.70 18.61 -24.17
N VAL A 31 -18.95 19.34 -25.00
CA VAL A 31 -17.89 20.26 -24.54
C VAL A 31 -18.46 21.35 -23.62
N ALA A 32 -19.53 22.01 -24.06
CA ALA A 32 -20.16 23.07 -23.25
C ALA A 32 -20.63 22.56 -21.88
N LEU A 33 -21.27 21.40 -21.84
CA LEU A 33 -21.70 20.75 -20.57
C LEU A 33 -20.52 20.35 -19.71
N SER A 34 -19.46 19.80 -20.29
CA SER A 34 -18.23 19.44 -19.55
C SER A 34 -17.63 20.65 -18.84
N VAL A 35 -17.62 21.83 -19.48
CA VAL A 35 -17.12 23.07 -18.89
C VAL A 35 -18.06 23.59 -17.81
N LEU A 36 -19.38 23.62 -18.11
CA LEU A 36 -20.38 24.19 -17.19
C LEU A 36 -20.63 23.34 -15.95
N CYS A 37 -20.48 22.03 -16.06
CA CYS A 37 -20.71 21.07 -14.97
C CYS A 37 -19.42 20.63 -14.27
N ALA A 38 -18.26 21.17 -14.67
CA ALA A 38 -16.99 20.83 -14.02
C ALA A 38 -17.02 21.29 -12.56
N ASP A 39 -16.90 20.33 -11.65
CA ASP A 39 -16.74 20.56 -10.21
C ASP A 39 -15.35 20.10 -9.78
N PRO A 40 -14.44 21.04 -9.42
CA PRO A 40 -13.10 20.70 -8.93
C PRO A 40 -13.08 20.30 -7.46
N ALA A 41 -14.23 20.23 -6.78
CA ALA A 41 -14.27 19.87 -5.37
C ALA A 41 -13.78 18.43 -5.15
N GLY A 42 -12.93 18.26 -4.17
CA GLY A 42 -12.44 16.95 -3.75
C GLY A 42 -11.43 16.27 -4.69
N VAL A 43 -11.01 16.91 -5.79
CA VAL A 43 -9.94 16.38 -6.65
C VAL A 43 -8.57 16.46 -5.97
N ILE A 44 -7.66 15.59 -6.38
CA ILE A 44 -6.25 15.61 -6.00
C ILE A 44 -5.45 16.13 -7.19
N PRO A 45 -5.00 17.39 -7.18
CA PRO A 45 -4.25 17.96 -8.29
C PRO A 45 -2.88 17.28 -8.44
N LEU A 46 -2.59 16.77 -9.64
CA LEU A 46 -1.38 16.00 -9.95
C LEU A 46 -0.59 16.66 -11.10
N ALA A 47 0.73 16.45 -11.06
CA ALA A 47 1.58 16.52 -12.25
C ALA A 47 1.95 15.10 -12.68
N GLY A 48 1.77 14.77 -13.96
CA GLY A 48 2.04 13.46 -14.54
C GLY A 48 3.41 13.40 -15.21
N PHE A 49 4.04 12.25 -15.21
CA PHE A 49 5.35 12.00 -15.85
C PHE A 49 5.33 10.67 -16.58
N GLY A 50 5.73 10.68 -17.85
CA GLY A 50 5.82 9.49 -18.69
C GLY A 50 4.66 9.30 -19.66
N GLY A 51 3.69 10.21 -19.67
CA GLY A 51 2.55 10.16 -20.60
C GLY A 51 2.97 10.13 -22.08
N THR A 52 2.06 9.67 -22.93
CA THR A 52 2.16 9.77 -24.39
C THR A 52 1.23 10.87 -24.89
N HIS A 53 1.10 11.03 -26.21
CA HIS A 53 0.14 11.97 -26.79
C HIS A 53 -1.29 11.78 -26.27
N TYR A 54 -1.71 10.54 -26.09
CA TYR A 54 -3.05 10.22 -25.54
C TYR A 54 -3.08 10.08 -24.04
N ALA A 55 -1.94 10.02 -23.35
CA ALA A 55 -1.81 9.89 -21.90
C ALA A 55 -2.81 8.87 -21.30
N ALA A 56 -2.84 7.66 -21.89
CA ALA A 56 -3.91 6.67 -21.63
C ALA A 56 -4.02 6.28 -20.15
N ARG A 57 -2.88 6.15 -19.45
CA ARG A 57 -2.84 5.83 -18.02
C ARG A 57 -3.37 6.98 -17.17
N GLU A 58 -2.91 8.18 -17.43
CA GLU A 58 -3.34 9.38 -16.71
C GLU A 58 -4.83 9.65 -16.97
N THR A 59 -5.30 9.37 -18.19
CA THR A 59 -6.73 9.45 -18.53
C THR A 59 -7.55 8.44 -17.74
N GLU A 60 -7.10 7.19 -17.64
CA GLU A 60 -7.77 6.15 -16.83
C GLU A 60 -7.84 6.55 -15.36
N ILE A 61 -6.73 7.03 -14.78
CA ILE A 61 -6.66 7.54 -13.41
C ILE A 61 -7.66 8.69 -13.20
N ALA A 62 -7.69 9.66 -14.11
CA ALA A 62 -8.60 10.80 -14.00
C ALA A 62 -10.09 10.41 -14.11
N LEU A 63 -10.40 9.33 -14.85
CA LEU A 63 -11.78 8.84 -15.01
C LEU A 63 -12.24 7.94 -13.86
N THR A 64 -11.31 7.28 -13.17
CA THR A 64 -11.64 6.22 -12.17
C THR A 64 -11.29 6.62 -10.74
N THR A 65 -10.57 7.71 -10.54
CA THR A 65 -10.12 8.20 -9.24
C THR A 65 -10.41 9.69 -9.07
N ARG A 66 -9.97 10.25 -7.96
CA ARG A 66 -10.00 11.71 -7.69
C ARG A 66 -8.76 12.44 -8.22
N GLY A 67 -7.84 11.75 -8.89
CA GLY A 67 -6.65 12.35 -9.51
C GLY A 67 -7.01 13.25 -10.68
N ALA A 68 -6.51 14.50 -10.71
CA ALA A 68 -6.71 15.45 -11.79
C ALA A 68 -5.36 16.00 -12.25
N PHE A 69 -5.02 15.79 -13.52
CA PHE A 69 -3.72 16.19 -14.07
C PHE A 69 -3.77 17.60 -14.66
N GLY A 70 -2.89 18.50 -14.20
CA GLY A 70 -2.73 19.83 -14.79
C GLY A 70 -1.71 19.83 -15.95
N HIS A 71 -0.56 19.19 -15.75
CA HIS A 71 0.46 18.98 -16.76
C HIS A 71 0.93 17.54 -16.76
N ILE A 72 1.21 17.02 -17.95
CA ILE A 72 1.78 15.67 -18.12
C ILE A 72 3.04 15.81 -18.99
N ALA A 73 4.20 15.48 -18.43
CA ALA A 73 5.44 15.42 -19.19
C ALA A 73 5.43 14.20 -20.10
N HIS A 74 5.67 14.42 -21.40
CA HIS A 74 5.74 13.34 -22.35
C HIS A 74 6.96 12.44 -22.08
N SER A 75 6.83 11.14 -22.29
CA SER A 75 7.92 10.16 -22.05
C SER A 75 9.24 10.49 -22.76
N ARG A 76 9.18 11.14 -23.94
CA ARG A 76 10.38 11.58 -24.70
C ARG A 76 11.17 12.67 -23.99
N ASP A 77 10.51 13.46 -23.14
CA ASP A 77 11.11 14.66 -22.53
C ASP A 77 11.64 14.38 -21.12
N ILE A 78 11.34 13.20 -20.56
CA ILE A 78 11.74 12.81 -19.19
C ILE A 78 13.25 12.92 -18.98
N SER A 79 14.04 12.54 -19.98
CA SER A 79 15.51 12.59 -19.88
C SER A 79 16.07 14.00 -19.68
N GLY A 80 15.35 15.02 -20.14
CA GLY A 80 15.72 16.44 -20.03
C GLY A 80 15.19 17.16 -18.77
N LEU A 81 14.34 16.52 -17.97
CA LEU A 81 13.76 17.16 -16.80
C LEU A 81 14.77 17.26 -15.64
N ASN A 82 14.76 18.42 -15.00
CA ASN A 82 15.47 18.70 -13.75
C ASN A 82 14.48 19.15 -12.66
N ALA A 83 14.94 19.35 -11.43
CA ALA A 83 14.10 19.74 -10.31
C ALA A 83 13.36 21.07 -10.53
N ASP A 84 13.98 22.05 -11.21
CA ASP A 84 13.34 23.34 -11.47
C ASP A 84 12.15 23.20 -12.43
N MET A 85 12.30 22.36 -13.47
CA MET A 85 11.22 22.06 -14.40
C MET A 85 10.09 21.29 -13.71
N VAL A 86 10.41 20.33 -12.86
CA VAL A 86 9.43 19.59 -12.04
C VAL A 86 8.66 20.54 -11.13
N ARG A 87 9.37 21.45 -10.45
CA ARG A 87 8.76 22.47 -9.60
C ARG A 87 7.82 23.38 -10.38
N LEU A 88 8.28 23.87 -11.54
CA LEU A 88 7.48 24.72 -12.43
C LEU A 88 6.20 24.00 -12.90
N MET A 89 6.30 22.74 -13.31
CA MET A 89 5.15 21.93 -13.69
C MET A 89 4.15 21.78 -12.54
N ALA A 90 4.61 21.46 -11.34
CA ALA A 90 3.77 21.32 -10.15
C ALA A 90 3.07 22.65 -9.81
N GLU A 91 3.81 23.76 -9.80
CA GLU A 91 3.26 25.10 -9.54
C GLU A 91 2.19 25.50 -10.56
N LYS A 92 2.47 25.31 -11.86
CA LYS A 92 1.52 25.63 -12.93
C LYS A 92 0.28 24.75 -12.91
N SER A 93 0.41 23.49 -12.50
CA SER A 93 -0.71 22.57 -12.30
C SER A 93 -1.48 22.84 -11.01
N GLY A 94 -0.87 23.52 -10.03
CA GLY A 94 -1.32 23.53 -8.65
C GLY A 94 -1.28 22.14 -8.03
N ALA A 95 -0.37 21.29 -8.52
CA ALA A 95 -0.26 19.93 -8.08
C ALA A 95 0.23 19.85 -6.64
N VAL A 96 -0.40 18.99 -5.87
CA VAL A 96 -0.03 18.66 -4.49
C VAL A 96 0.79 17.36 -4.43
N ALA A 97 0.73 16.58 -5.52
CA ALA A 97 1.46 15.32 -5.65
C ALA A 97 1.82 15.06 -7.13
N VAL A 98 2.62 14.02 -7.34
CA VAL A 98 3.08 13.60 -8.67
C VAL A 98 2.73 12.15 -8.94
N TYR A 99 2.51 11.83 -10.20
CA TYR A 99 2.33 10.47 -10.71
C TYR A 99 3.35 10.17 -11.80
N VAL A 100 3.86 8.95 -11.84
CA VAL A 100 4.77 8.48 -12.89
C VAL A 100 4.22 7.22 -13.52
N ASP A 101 4.03 7.23 -14.84
CA ASP A 101 3.81 5.99 -15.60
C ASP A 101 5.11 5.17 -15.63
N ARG A 102 5.20 4.19 -14.74
CA ARG A 102 6.40 3.36 -14.55
C ARG A 102 6.77 2.56 -15.79
N LYS A 103 5.83 2.33 -16.72
CA LYS A 103 6.07 1.59 -17.96
C LYS A 103 6.68 2.48 -19.05
N ALA A 104 6.54 3.79 -18.92
CA ALA A 104 6.99 4.78 -19.88
C ALA A 104 8.36 5.42 -19.52
N VAL A 105 8.96 5.03 -18.39
CA VAL A 105 10.25 5.56 -17.91
C VAL A 105 11.23 4.43 -17.62
N THR A 106 12.50 4.66 -17.87
CA THR A 106 13.59 3.74 -17.51
C THR A 106 13.88 3.77 -16.02
N THR A 107 14.61 2.79 -15.51
CA THR A 107 15.01 2.74 -14.08
C THR A 107 15.83 3.99 -13.69
N ASP A 108 16.74 4.46 -14.54
CA ASP A 108 17.58 5.62 -14.26
C ASP A 108 16.77 6.93 -14.28
N GLU A 109 15.83 7.06 -15.21
CA GLU A 109 14.91 8.18 -15.26
C GLU A 109 14.01 8.21 -14.03
N ASN A 110 13.48 7.05 -13.64
CA ASN A 110 12.68 6.93 -12.43
C ASN A 110 13.46 7.38 -11.19
N ALA A 111 14.70 6.93 -11.02
CA ALA A 111 15.54 7.34 -9.89
C ALA A 111 15.90 8.84 -9.90
N ARG A 112 16.04 9.46 -11.10
CA ARG A 112 16.24 10.91 -11.22
C ARG A 112 14.99 11.68 -10.86
N LEU A 113 13.82 11.24 -11.33
CA LEU A 113 12.54 11.85 -10.99
C LEU A 113 12.29 11.78 -9.47
N ASP A 114 12.54 10.63 -8.82
CA ASP A 114 12.36 10.49 -7.38
C ASP A 114 13.24 11.47 -6.59
N ARG A 115 14.49 11.72 -7.03
CA ARG A 115 15.36 12.76 -6.44
C ARG A 115 14.78 14.16 -6.64
N ALA A 116 14.32 14.47 -7.86
CA ALA A 116 13.74 15.77 -8.16
C ALA A 116 12.44 16.01 -7.36
N PHE A 117 11.60 15.01 -7.18
CA PHE A 117 10.40 15.10 -6.34
C PHE A 117 10.75 15.37 -4.88
N CYS A 118 11.75 14.66 -4.36
CA CYS A 118 12.25 14.88 -3.00
C CYS A 118 12.77 16.31 -2.81
N GLU A 119 13.59 16.83 -3.75
CA GLU A 119 14.10 18.21 -3.74
C GLU A 119 12.98 19.26 -3.81
N CYS A 120 11.86 18.93 -4.46
CA CYS A 120 10.69 19.81 -4.56
C CYS A 120 9.69 19.63 -3.40
N GLY A 121 9.90 18.67 -2.50
CA GLY A 121 8.94 18.34 -1.44
C GLY A 121 7.62 17.77 -1.95
N LEU A 122 7.64 17.11 -3.13
CA LEU A 122 6.45 16.55 -3.76
C LEU A 122 6.28 15.07 -3.38
N VAL A 123 5.07 14.72 -2.97
CA VAL A 123 4.70 13.33 -2.68
C VAL A 123 4.41 12.61 -4.00
N ARG A 124 5.03 11.45 -4.19
CA ARG A 124 4.70 10.58 -5.31
C ARG A 124 3.59 9.61 -4.93
N LEU A 125 2.54 9.58 -5.73
CA LEU A 125 1.45 8.62 -5.61
C LEU A 125 1.55 7.54 -6.68
N THR A 126 1.16 6.33 -6.31
CA THR A 126 0.93 5.24 -7.24
C THR A 126 -0.52 5.22 -7.68
N GLU A 127 -0.82 4.46 -8.73
CA GLU A 127 -2.19 4.18 -9.16
C GLU A 127 -3.01 3.54 -8.03
N GLY A 128 -2.40 2.59 -7.29
CA GLY A 128 -3.01 1.96 -6.13
C GLY A 128 -3.38 2.96 -5.03
N ASP A 129 -2.49 3.90 -4.72
CA ASP A 129 -2.77 4.95 -3.72
C ASP A 129 -3.98 5.79 -4.14
N LEU A 130 -4.04 6.19 -5.41
CA LEU A 130 -5.15 7.01 -5.93
C LEU A 130 -6.48 6.26 -5.90
N HIS A 131 -6.50 4.96 -6.23
CA HIS A 131 -7.70 4.13 -6.14
C HIS A 131 -8.14 3.89 -4.69
N HIS A 132 -7.20 3.64 -3.79
CA HIS A 132 -7.50 3.31 -2.39
C HIS A 132 -7.71 4.54 -1.49
N MET A 133 -7.31 5.72 -1.94
CA MET A 133 -7.52 6.95 -1.17
C MET A 133 -9.00 7.22 -0.89
N GLY A 134 -9.90 6.79 -1.79
CA GLY A 134 -11.34 6.84 -1.57
C GLY A 134 -11.83 8.22 -1.14
N ALA A 135 -12.45 8.29 0.04
CA ALA A 135 -12.97 9.52 0.63
C ALA A 135 -11.93 10.34 1.42
N LEU A 136 -10.72 9.81 1.64
CA LEU A 136 -9.69 10.53 2.42
C LEU A 136 -9.35 11.89 1.81
N SER A 137 -9.32 12.93 2.62
CA SER A 137 -8.78 14.22 2.21
C SER A 137 -7.26 14.16 2.01
N TRP A 138 -6.72 15.08 1.22
CA TRP A 138 -5.28 15.21 1.05
C TRP A 138 -4.57 15.48 2.39
N SER A 139 -5.17 16.30 3.26
CA SER A 139 -4.62 16.58 4.58
C SER A 139 -4.56 15.35 5.49
N THR A 140 -5.59 14.50 5.43
CA THR A 140 -5.58 13.23 6.18
C THR A 140 -4.49 12.29 5.67
N TYR A 141 -4.33 12.19 4.34
CA TYR A 141 -3.26 11.38 3.75
C TYR A 141 -1.86 11.88 4.17
N LEU A 142 -1.64 13.20 4.17
CA LEU A 142 -0.37 13.77 4.68
C LEU A 142 -0.14 13.45 6.16
N SER A 143 -1.21 13.40 6.96
CA SER A 143 -1.12 12.98 8.36
C SER A 143 -0.74 11.51 8.49
N PHE A 144 -1.19 10.62 7.58
CA PHE A 144 -0.74 9.22 7.53
C PHE A 144 0.77 9.13 7.25
N LEU A 145 1.27 9.90 6.26
CA LEU A 145 2.70 9.94 5.96
C LEU A 145 3.52 10.46 7.15
N SER A 146 3.02 11.49 7.84
CA SER A 146 3.66 12.03 9.04
C SER A 146 3.73 11.01 10.17
N LEU A 147 2.63 10.28 10.44
CA LEU A 147 2.60 9.23 11.45
C LEU A 147 3.55 8.08 11.10
N ALA A 148 3.55 7.64 9.84
CA ALA A 148 4.45 6.59 9.36
C ALA A 148 5.92 6.98 9.55
N GLY A 149 6.30 8.23 9.21
CA GLY A 149 7.65 8.75 9.37
C GLY A 149 8.11 8.84 10.83
N LYS A 150 7.19 8.98 11.80
CA LYS A 150 7.51 8.93 13.24
C LYS A 150 7.78 7.49 13.71
N ILE A 151 7.19 6.48 13.08
CA ILE A 151 7.44 5.06 13.40
C ILE A 151 8.78 4.61 12.81
N ASP A 152 9.01 4.88 11.54
CA ASP A 152 10.26 4.62 10.84
C ASP A 152 10.40 5.61 9.67
N PRO A 153 11.45 6.41 9.60
CA PRO A 153 11.66 7.38 8.50
C PRO A 153 11.67 6.77 7.10
N GLY A 154 11.93 5.46 7.01
CA GLY A 154 11.90 4.71 5.74
C GLY A 154 10.57 4.01 5.45
N SER A 155 9.55 4.21 6.28
CA SER A 155 8.24 3.59 6.10
C SER A 155 7.54 4.06 4.84
N GLN A 156 6.97 3.08 4.12
CA GLN A 156 6.01 3.32 3.04
C GLN A 156 4.61 3.05 3.56
N VAL A 157 3.67 3.90 3.18
CA VAL A 157 2.24 3.78 3.52
C VAL A 157 1.53 3.14 2.33
N SER A 158 0.85 2.04 2.58
CA SER A 158 -0.03 1.41 1.59
C SER A 158 -1.46 1.52 2.06
N LEU A 159 -2.25 2.31 1.33
CA LEU A 159 -3.67 2.54 1.63
C LEU A 159 -4.49 1.32 1.22
N HIS A 160 -5.59 1.10 1.94
CA HIS A 160 -6.64 0.17 1.60
C HIS A 160 -7.99 0.91 1.55
N ARG A 161 -9.10 0.22 1.70
CA ARG A 161 -10.44 0.70 1.41
C ARG A 161 -10.96 1.77 2.40
N PHE A 162 -10.66 3.04 2.20
CA PHE A 162 -11.25 4.13 2.98
C PHE A 162 -12.57 4.63 2.36
N LEU A 163 -13.64 4.63 3.14
CA LEU A 163 -14.98 5.07 2.73
C LEU A 163 -15.38 6.43 3.36
N SER A 164 -14.63 6.92 4.34
CA SER A 164 -14.83 8.18 5.02
C SER A 164 -13.50 8.93 5.16
N ASP A 165 -13.57 10.19 5.58
CA ASP A 165 -12.44 10.99 6.02
C ASP A 165 -12.52 11.17 7.53
N GLY A 166 -11.40 11.44 8.20
CA GLY A 166 -11.39 11.61 9.63
C GLY A 166 -9.98 11.73 10.22
N ARG A 167 -9.89 11.68 11.52
CA ARG A 167 -8.63 11.79 12.25
C ARG A 167 -7.87 10.45 12.25
N PRO A 168 -6.61 10.39 11.77
CA PRO A 168 -5.85 9.16 11.77
C PRO A 168 -5.35 8.81 13.17
N LYS A 169 -5.34 7.51 13.48
CA LYS A 169 -4.76 6.92 14.69
C LYS A 169 -3.95 5.67 14.37
N LEU A 170 -2.96 5.39 15.21
CA LEU A 170 -2.18 4.17 15.15
C LEU A 170 -2.91 3.03 15.85
N ILE A 171 -2.89 1.87 15.22
CA ILE A 171 -3.33 0.58 15.78
C ILE A 171 -2.10 -0.33 15.81
N GLU A 172 -1.87 -1.00 16.91
CA GLU A 172 -0.76 -1.95 17.05
C GLU A 172 -1.28 -3.33 17.41
N ILE A 173 -0.75 -4.35 16.74
CA ILE A 173 -0.96 -5.75 17.09
C ILE A 173 0.36 -6.38 17.53
N PRO A 174 0.33 -7.50 18.31
CA PRO A 174 1.55 -8.16 18.72
C PRO A 174 2.41 -8.57 17.52
N GLY A 175 3.69 -8.21 17.57
CA GLY A 175 4.63 -8.48 16.48
C GLY A 175 4.83 -9.97 16.20
N ASP A 176 4.75 -10.82 17.22
CA ASP A 176 4.82 -12.27 17.11
C ASP A 176 3.57 -12.87 16.45
N LEU A 177 2.37 -12.31 16.73
CA LEU A 177 1.13 -12.70 16.06
C LEU A 177 1.22 -12.40 14.56
N LEU A 178 1.65 -11.19 14.20
CA LEU A 178 1.82 -10.82 12.80
C LEU A 178 2.87 -11.69 12.11
N GLU A 179 4.02 -11.91 12.74
CA GLU A 179 5.10 -12.73 12.18
C GLU A 179 4.65 -14.17 11.89
N GLU A 180 3.92 -14.78 12.81
CA GLU A 180 3.38 -16.11 12.59
C GLU A 180 2.31 -16.13 11.50
N THR A 181 1.45 -15.12 11.44
CA THR A 181 0.43 -14.97 10.40
C THR A 181 1.08 -14.88 9.00
N LEU A 182 2.10 -14.04 8.86
CA LEU A 182 2.83 -13.86 7.60
C LEU A 182 3.58 -15.14 7.19
N LYS A 183 4.19 -15.85 8.15
CA LYS A 183 4.84 -17.15 7.87
C LYS A 183 3.86 -18.23 7.41
N THR A 184 2.64 -18.19 7.93
CA THR A 184 1.61 -19.17 7.60
C THR A 184 1.07 -18.94 6.21
N ASN A 185 0.57 -17.74 5.92
CA ASN A 185 0.06 -17.39 4.58
C ASN A 185 0.06 -15.87 4.33
N GLU A 186 1.20 -15.33 3.92
CA GLU A 186 1.38 -13.91 3.62
C GLU A 186 0.38 -13.41 2.57
N LYS A 187 0.18 -14.18 1.49
CA LYS A 187 -0.72 -13.79 0.40
C LYS A 187 -2.17 -13.66 0.87
N ARG A 188 -2.66 -14.60 1.68
CA ARG A 188 -4.02 -14.55 2.22
C ARG A 188 -4.19 -13.34 3.14
N PHE A 189 -3.22 -13.10 4.02
CA PHE A 189 -3.24 -11.98 4.94
C PHE A 189 -3.23 -10.64 4.20
N THR A 190 -2.30 -10.44 3.26
CA THR A 190 -2.20 -9.19 2.48
C THR A 190 -3.43 -8.96 1.59
N THR A 191 -4.03 -10.02 1.04
CA THR A 191 -5.32 -9.90 0.33
C THR A 191 -6.44 -9.45 1.27
N GLY A 192 -6.52 -10.04 2.48
CA GLY A 192 -7.52 -9.66 3.48
C GLY A 192 -7.35 -8.24 4.00
N LEU A 193 -6.11 -7.73 4.11
CA LEU A 193 -5.87 -6.32 4.45
C LEU A 193 -6.52 -5.36 3.45
N GLY A 194 -6.59 -5.75 2.16
CA GLY A 194 -7.21 -4.96 1.11
C GLY A 194 -8.69 -4.63 1.33
N GLU A 195 -9.38 -5.42 2.15
CA GLU A 195 -10.81 -5.24 2.45
C GLU A 195 -11.06 -4.37 3.69
N LEU A 196 -10.02 -4.07 4.48
CA LEU A 196 -10.14 -3.31 5.72
C LEU A 196 -9.90 -1.81 5.49
N PRO A 197 -10.63 -0.90 6.18
CA PRO A 197 -10.43 0.54 6.08
C PRO A 197 -9.22 1.00 6.93
N LEU A 198 -8.03 0.58 6.52
CA LEU A 198 -6.77 0.89 7.18
C LEU A 198 -5.65 1.16 6.17
N ALA A 199 -4.52 1.67 6.66
CA ALA A 199 -3.27 1.65 5.94
C ALA A 199 -2.25 0.79 6.69
N HIS A 200 -1.52 -0.05 5.96
CA HIS A 200 -0.39 -0.76 6.53
C HIS A 200 0.92 -0.06 6.21
N LEU A 201 1.88 -0.22 7.10
CA LEU A 201 3.23 0.30 6.94
C LEU A 201 4.18 -0.83 6.52
N SER A 202 5.08 -0.51 5.61
CA SER A 202 6.14 -1.42 5.16
C SER A 202 7.49 -0.72 5.16
N THR A 203 8.57 -1.49 5.18
CA THR A 203 9.94 -0.99 5.05
C THR A 203 10.69 -1.86 4.03
N GLY A 204 11.87 -1.44 3.60
CA GLY A 204 12.72 -2.26 2.73
C GLY A 204 13.08 -3.65 3.30
N LYS A 205 12.84 -3.89 4.61
CA LYS A 205 13.14 -5.16 5.30
C LYS A 205 11.89 -5.96 5.67
N ARG A 206 10.73 -5.32 5.78
CA ARG A 206 9.47 -5.94 6.22
C ARG A 206 8.32 -5.50 5.34
N ALA A 207 7.63 -6.46 4.76
CA ALA A 207 6.47 -6.22 3.91
C ALA A 207 5.30 -5.59 4.68
N VAL A 208 5.12 -5.95 5.95
CA VAL A 208 4.11 -5.38 6.85
C VAL A 208 4.74 -5.17 8.23
N LEU A 209 4.56 -3.98 8.79
CA LEU A 209 4.90 -3.67 10.19
C LEU A 209 3.71 -4.02 11.11
N PRO A 210 3.95 -4.27 12.41
CA PRO A 210 2.87 -4.56 13.36
C PRO A 210 2.03 -3.33 13.75
N VAL A 211 2.28 -2.20 13.09
CA VAL A 211 1.61 -0.92 13.29
C VAL A 211 0.85 -0.55 12.02
N PHE A 212 -0.41 -0.17 12.18
CA PHE A 212 -1.33 0.21 11.12
C PHE A 212 -1.91 1.58 11.42
N ILE A 213 -2.49 2.24 10.41
CA ILE A 213 -3.18 3.52 10.58
C ILE A 213 -4.65 3.30 10.20
N ALA A 214 -5.56 3.68 11.09
CA ALA A 214 -6.99 3.72 10.82
C ALA A 214 -7.57 5.08 11.21
N LEU A 215 -8.83 5.35 10.86
CA LEU A 215 -9.54 6.51 11.34
C LEU A 215 -10.04 6.29 12.77
N GLU A 216 -9.96 7.31 13.61
CA GLU A 216 -10.28 7.24 15.05
C GLU A 216 -11.61 6.57 15.33
N GLU A 217 -12.63 6.93 14.58
CA GLU A 217 -13.99 6.41 14.72
C GLU A 217 -14.10 4.90 14.42
N ASN A 218 -13.22 4.36 13.58
CA ASN A 218 -13.25 2.99 13.11
C ASN A 218 -12.22 2.10 13.83
N CYS A 219 -11.35 2.67 14.68
CA CYS A 219 -10.23 1.94 15.29
C CYS A 219 -10.64 0.66 16.03
N PRO A 220 -11.71 0.62 16.87
CA PRO A 220 -12.09 -0.60 17.58
C PRO A 220 -12.50 -1.71 16.62
N ASP A 221 -13.31 -1.39 15.61
CA ASP A 221 -13.81 -2.37 14.65
C ASP A 221 -12.68 -2.88 13.76
N VAL A 222 -11.86 -1.97 13.24
CA VAL A 222 -10.69 -2.30 12.42
C VAL A 222 -9.69 -3.17 13.17
N LEU A 223 -9.46 -2.90 14.47
CA LEU A 223 -8.60 -3.74 15.30
C LEU A 223 -9.16 -5.15 15.45
N ASN A 224 -10.46 -5.29 15.71
CA ASN A 224 -11.13 -6.58 15.82
C ASN A 224 -11.07 -7.35 14.50
N ASP A 225 -11.33 -6.68 13.37
CA ASP A 225 -11.27 -7.28 12.04
C ASP A 225 -9.84 -7.72 11.68
N LEU A 226 -8.84 -6.91 12.02
CA LEU A 226 -7.43 -7.23 11.80
C LEU A 226 -6.99 -8.46 12.60
N ILE A 227 -7.41 -8.56 13.86
CA ILE A 227 -7.17 -9.73 14.70
C ILE A 227 -7.89 -10.95 14.12
N SER A 228 -9.15 -10.80 13.72
CA SER A 228 -9.93 -11.87 13.09
C SER A 228 -9.27 -12.36 11.80
N LEU A 229 -8.69 -11.45 11.02
CA LEU A 229 -7.92 -11.78 9.82
C LEU A 229 -6.66 -12.59 10.17
N CYS A 230 -5.92 -12.22 11.22
CA CYS A 230 -4.79 -13.01 11.71
C CYS A 230 -5.25 -14.43 12.12
N VAL A 231 -6.29 -14.51 12.94
CA VAL A 231 -6.83 -15.80 13.44
C VAL A 231 -7.30 -16.67 12.28
N THR A 232 -8.05 -16.14 11.33
CA THR A 232 -8.56 -16.91 10.17
C THR A 232 -7.44 -17.33 9.22
N THR A 233 -6.38 -16.54 9.10
CA THR A 233 -5.20 -16.91 8.32
C THR A 233 -4.44 -18.06 8.99
N LEU A 234 -4.24 -17.99 10.28
CA LEU A 234 -3.57 -19.03 11.06
C LEU A 234 -4.40 -20.33 11.16
N SER A 235 -5.73 -20.23 11.32
CA SER A 235 -6.63 -21.39 11.45
C SER A 235 -6.66 -22.28 10.21
N SER A 236 -6.20 -21.79 9.07
CA SER A 236 -6.15 -22.58 7.83
C SER A 236 -5.12 -23.72 7.88
N GLU A 237 -4.10 -23.64 8.75
CA GLU A 237 -3.00 -24.60 8.82
C GLU A 237 -2.62 -25.03 10.24
N GLU A 238 -3.13 -24.39 11.29
CA GLU A 238 -2.69 -24.59 12.68
C GLU A 238 -3.81 -24.68 13.69
N HIS A 239 -3.51 -25.29 14.85
CA HIS A 239 -4.43 -25.36 15.98
C HIS A 239 -4.38 -24.06 16.78
N ILE A 240 -5.41 -23.24 16.61
CA ILE A 240 -5.62 -22.03 17.41
C ILE A 240 -6.73 -22.29 18.43
N ALA A 241 -6.50 -21.82 19.65
CA ALA A 241 -7.52 -21.76 20.69
C ALA A 241 -7.60 -20.33 21.21
N ILE A 242 -8.83 -19.89 21.50
CA ILE A 242 -9.09 -18.64 22.23
C ILE A 242 -9.54 -19.07 23.61
N GLU A 243 -8.77 -18.72 24.64
CA GLU A 243 -9.06 -19.03 26.03
C GLU A 243 -9.16 -17.71 26.82
N GLY A 244 -10.40 -17.22 27.02
CA GLY A 244 -10.65 -15.91 27.64
C GLY A 244 -10.15 -14.78 26.75
N ASP A 245 -9.22 -13.98 27.25
CA ASP A 245 -8.54 -12.90 26.53
C ASP A 245 -7.17 -13.32 25.93
N HIS A 246 -6.90 -14.63 25.89
CA HIS A 246 -5.68 -15.19 25.34
C HIS A 246 -5.92 -15.87 24.00
N LEU A 247 -5.09 -15.51 23.01
CA LEU A 247 -4.94 -16.26 21.77
C LEU A 247 -3.78 -17.24 21.94
N ILE A 248 -4.06 -18.54 21.82
CA ILE A 248 -3.06 -19.61 21.95
C ILE A 248 -2.83 -20.24 20.59
N ILE A 249 -1.61 -20.10 20.10
CA ILE A 249 -1.16 -20.73 18.84
C ILE A 249 -0.41 -22.00 19.21
N ARG A 250 -0.93 -23.16 18.76
CA ARG A 250 -0.38 -24.50 19.05
C ARG A 250 0.23 -25.08 17.79
N LYS A 251 1.56 -25.14 17.75
CA LYS A 251 2.31 -25.71 16.63
C LYS A 251 2.98 -27.01 16.99
N MET A 252 2.96 -27.95 16.05
CA MET A 252 3.83 -29.13 16.13
C MET A 252 5.14 -28.80 15.39
N ARG A 253 6.22 -28.59 16.11
CA ARG A 253 7.56 -28.38 15.51
C ARG A 253 8.47 -29.54 15.76
N LEU A 254 9.44 -29.76 14.86
CA LEU A 254 10.52 -30.72 15.09
C LEU A 254 11.47 -30.16 16.15
N ASP A 255 11.71 -30.96 17.19
CA ASP A 255 12.66 -30.65 18.25
C ASP A 255 14.05 -31.23 17.92
N PRO A 256 15.06 -30.37 17.68
CA PRO A 256 16.42 -30.84 17.40
C PRO A 256 17.05 -31.61 18.57
N ILE A 257 16.60 -31.38 19.80
CA ILE A 257 17.09 -32.08 21.00
C ILE A 257 16.54 -33.50 20.94
N LYS A 258 15.24 -33.66 20.75
CA LYS A 258 14.59 -34.96 20.65
C LYS A 258 15.08 -35.79 19.44
N ALA A 259 15.37 -35.08 18.31
CA ALA A 259 16.00 -35.70 17.15
C ALA A 259 17.39 -36.25 17.49
N ARG A 260 18.20 -35.51 18.26
CA ARG A 260 19.52 -35.94 18.69
C ARG A 260 19.46 -37.12 19.64
N GLU A 261 18.52 -37.19 20.56
CA GLU A 261 18.28 -38.30 21.47
C GLU A 261 17.94 -39.59 20.70
N LEU A 262 17.31 -39.45 19.53
CA LEU A 262 17.01 -40.57 18.61
C LEU A 262 18.14 -40.87 17.60
N GLY A 263 19.33 -40.29 17.81
CA GLY A 263 20.51 -40.54 16.96
C GLY A 263 20.57 -39.65 15.70
N ILE A 264 19.75 -38.61 15.57
CA ILE A 264 19.78 -37.72 14.41
C ILE A 264 20.45 -36.40 14.79
N PRO A 265 21.71 -36.17 14.47
CA PRO A 265 22.39 -34.90 14.71
C PRO A 265 21.88 -33.80 13.75
N LYS A 266 22.19 -32.53 14.07
CA LYS A 266 21.96 -31.42 13.12
C LYS A 266 22.68 -31.71 11.81
N GLY A 267 21.93 -31.77 10.71
CA GLY A 267 22.50 -32.06 9.40
C GLY A 267 21.47 -32.54 8.38
N PRO A 268 21.90 -33.19 7.30
CA PRO A 268 21.05 -33.64 6.19
C PRO A 268 19.87 -34.51 6.62
N LEU A 269 20.07 -35.42 7.57
CA LEU A 269 19.02 -36.33 8.06
C LEU A 269 17.89 -35.59 8.76
N LEU A 270 18.22 -34.58 9.58
CA LEU A 270 17.20 -33.68 10.18
C LEU A 270 16.46 -32.93 9.09
N GLY A 271 17.16 -32.49 8.04
CA GLY A 271 16.55 -31.84 6.88
C GLY A 271 15.56 -32.72 6.10
N VAL A 272 15.77 -34.04 6.08
CA VAL A 272 14.85 -35.02 5.48
C VAL A 272 13.58 -35.14 6.33
N LEU A 273 13.71 -35.23 7.67
CA LEU A 273 12.56 -35.21 8.58
C LEU A 273 11.76 -33.90 8.50
N MET A 274 12.44 -32.77 8.37
CA MET A 274 11.77 -31.47 8.18
C MET A 274 10.91 -31.41 6.92
N LYS A 275 11.26 -32.20 5.89
CA LYS A 275 10.47 -32.38 4.66
C LYS A 275 9.35 -33.42 4.78
N GLY A 276 9.08 -33.89 6.00
CA GLY A 276 8.02 -34.88 6.27
C GLY A 276 8.36 -36.31 5.86
N ARG A 277 9.64 -36.64 5.62
CA ARG A 277 10.07 -37.99 5.21
C ARG A 277 10.73 -38.76 6.37
N ASN A 278 10.49 -40.06 6.42
CA ASN A 278 11.13 -40.94 7.41
C ASN A 278 12.64 -41.08 7.15
N VAL A 279 13.37 -41.31 8.22
CA VAL A 279 14.83 -41.54 8.20
C VAL A 279 15.15 -42.82 8.93
N ASN A 280 16.06 -43.61 8.39
CA ASN A 280 16.57 -44.83 9.06
C ASN A 280 17.89 -44.50 9.74
N VAL A 281 18.00 -44.82 11.05
CA VAL A 281 19.19 -44.64 11.85
C VAL A 281 19.43 -45.96 12.59
N ASP A 282 20.56 -46.58 12.34
CA ASP A 282 20.97 -47.86 12.96
C ASP A 282 19.91 -48.99 12.86
N GLY A 283 19.22 -49.07 11.71
CA GLY A 283 18.16 -50.05 11.45
C GLY A 283 16.79 -49.70 12.04
N ARG A 284 16.67 -48.57 12.72
CA ARG A 284 15.41 -48.04 13.26
C ARG A 284 14.85 -46.96 12.39
N GLU A 285 13.60 -47.09 11.95
CA GLU A 285 12.89 -46.06 11.23
C GLU A 285 12.40 -44.99 12.21
N ILE A 286 12.76 -43.73 11.94
CA ILE A 286 12.36 -42.56 12.72
C ILE A 286 11.46 -41.73 11.83
N THR A 287 10.24 -41.50 12.31
CA THR A 287 9.24 -40.66 11.63
C THR A 287 9.26 -39.22 12.15
N PRO A 288 8.79 -38.24 11.38
CA PRO A 288 8.69 -36.85 11.84
C PRO A 288 7.88 -36.69 13.14
N GLU A 289 6.85 -37.53 13.36
CA GLU A 289 5.99 -37.53 14.56
C GLU A 289 6.77 -37.85 15.83
N MET A 290 7.76 -38.73 15.75
CA MET A 290 8.59 -39.16 16.91
C MET A 290 9.46 -38.02 17.45
N VAL A 291 9.78 -37.02 16.61
CA VAL A 291 10.65 -35.88 16.95
C VAL A 291 9.87 -34.56 17.06
N ARG A 292 8.55 -34.59 16.83
CA ARG A 292 7.71 -33.43 17.02
C ARG A 292 7.41 -33.18 18.49
N VAL A 293 7.39 -31.90 18.86
CA VAL A 293 6.92 -31.42 20.17
C VAL A 293 5.89 -30.33 19.92
N ARG A 294 4.95 -30.25 20.86
CA ARG A 294 3.95 -29.19 20.86
C ARG A 294 4.60 -27.92 21.37
N ASP A 295 4.57 -26.88 20.57
CA ASP A 295 4.97 -25.53 20.94
C ASP A 295 3.71 -24.68 21.12
N GLU A 296 3.60 -23.92 22.19
CA GLU A 296 2.47 -23.06 22.48
C GLU A 296 2.98 -21.63 22.63
N LYS A 297 2.43 -20.71 21.81
CA LYS A 297 2.60 -19.27 21.99
C LYS A 297 1.31 -18.67 22.47
N LYS A 298 1.38 -17.87 23.52
CA LYS A 298 0.24 -17.14 24.09
C LYS A 298 0.43 -15.64 23.81
N SER A 299 -0.61 -15.02 23.27
CA SER A 299 -0.72 -13.57 23.13
C SER A 299 -1.97 -13.09 23.85
N THR A 300 -1.88 -12.01 24.62
CA THR A 300 -3.00 -11.49 25.42
C THR A 300 -3.63 -10.27 24.74
N SER A 301 -4.92 -10.03 24.99
CA SER A 301 -5.60 -8.83 24.50
C SER A 301 -4.99 -7.52 25.06
N ARG A 302 -4.25 -7.59 26.16
CA ARG A 302 -3.51 -6.45 26.73
C ARG A 302 -2.31 -6.03 25.87
N ASP A 303 -1.83 -6.91 25.01
CA ASP A 303 -0.75 -6.64 24.08
C ASP A 303 -1.25 -5.92 22.82
N TRP A 304 -2.58 -5.75 22.67
CA TRP A 304 -3.22 -5.08 21.55
C TRP A 304 -3.58 -3.65 21.96
N ARG A 305 -2.98 -2.65 21.29
CA ARG A 305 -3.11 -1.25 21.70
C ARG A 305 -3.68 -0.38 20.59
N ILE A 306 -4.62 0.47 20.98
CA ILE A 306 -4.97 1.68 20.24
C ILE A 306 -4.11 2.78 20.84
N THR A 307 -3.09 3.22 20.12
CA THR A 307 -2.19 4.26 20.60
C THR A 307 -2.77 5.62 20.23
N TYR A 308 -3.15 6.39 21.24
CA TYR A 308 -3.53 7.79 21.09
C TYR A 308 -2.27 8.62 20.85
N GLU A 309 -2.34 9.52 19.86
CA GLU A 309 -1.34 10.47 19.43
C GLU A 309 -0.08 10.59 20.30
N ILE A 310 1.06 10.50 19.64
CA ILE A 310 2.27 11.14 20.15
C ILE A 310 2.05 12.64 19.93
N ASN A 311 1.50 13.33 20.94
CA ASN A 311 1.52 14.80 21.00
C ASN A 311 2.98 15.22 21.07
N CYS A 312 3.45 15.93 20.03
CA CYS A 312 4.68 16.71 20.08
C CYS A 312 4.31 18.16 20.39
#